data_4db773907843970da8123cedb355d98e
#
_entry.id   4db773907843970da8123cedb355d98e
#
_cell.length_a   1.000
_cell.length_b   1.000
_cell.length_c   1.000
_cell.angle_alpha   90.00
_cell.angle_beta   90.00
_cell.angle_gamma   90.00
#
_symmetry.space_group_name_H-M   'P 1'
#
loop_
_entity.id
_entity.type
_entity.pdbx_description
1 polymer ?
#
loop_
_entity_poly.entity_id
_entity_poly.type
_entity_poly.pdbx_seq_one_letter_code
_entity_poly.pdbx_strand_id
1 'polypeptide(L)'
;VVDYKAQSSTYPVTVSSYLKAEWHLSYKLQMDIYVYILRKMNFKVSDRTFFYVCNGEKTNNKFDNKIDFKTTLIPYRVNTGWIEKKLVEMKDILNLDEPPKIEKTCEKCAYLEGGKKF
;
A
#
# COMPACT_ATOMS: atom_id res chain seq x y z
N VAL A 1 3.37 3.08 14.91
CA VAL A 1 3.29 1.88 14.05
C VAL A 1 4.50 1.86 13.12
N VAL A 2 5.09 0.70 12.96
CA VAL A 2 6.16 0.43 11.98
C VAL A 2 5.71 -0.74 11.13
N ASP A 3 5.75 -0.57 9.82
CA ASP A 3 5.37 -1.60 8.85
C ASP A 3 6.59 -2.04 8.04
N TYR A 4 6.87 -3.34 8.05
CA TYR A 4 8.00 -3.94 7.34
C TYR A 4 7.66 -4.18 5.87
N LYS A 5 8.53 -3.73 4.97
CA LYS A 5 8.41 -3.97 3.53
C LYS A 5 9.71 -4.51 2.95
N ALA A 6 9.62 -5.66 2.31
CA ALA A 6 10.72 -6.24 1.55
C ALA A 6 10.54 -5.94 0.06
N GLN A 7 11.60 -5.54 -0.59
CA GLN A 7 11.64 -5.31 -2.03
C GLN A 7 13.02 -5.58 -2.59
N SER A 8 13.15 -5.56 -3.90
CA SER A 8 14.45 -5.60 -4.57
C SER A 8 14.41 -4.63 -5.77
N SER A 9 15.01 -3.48 -5.60
CA SER A 9 15.10 -2.41 -6.60
C SER A 9 16.56 -2.04 -6.83
N THR A 10 16.91 -1.77 -8.08
CA THR A 10 18.22 -1.22 -8.46
C THR A 10 18.34 0.26 -8.13
N TYR A 11 17.22 0.94 -7.93
CA TYR A 11 17.19 2.35 -7.56
C TYR A 11 17.28 2.54 -6.06
N PRO A 12 18.00 3.59 -5.59
CA PRO A 12 18.07 3.90 -4.16
C PRO A 12 16.69 4.15 -3.55
N VAL A 13 16.45 3.55 -2.40
CA VAL A 13 15.25 3.80 -1.59
C VAL A 13 15.47 5.06 -0.77
N THR A 14 14.77 6.12 -1.12
CA THR A 14 14.74 7.39 -0.37
C THR A 14 13.32 7.72 0.07
N VAL A 15 13.17 8.61 1.05
CA VAL A 15 11.85 9.07 1.50
C VAL A 15 11.02 9.60 0.32
N SER A 16 11.65 10.43 -0.53
CA SER A 16 10.96 11.05 -1.67
C SER A 16 10.56 10.01 -2.72
N SER A 17 11.47 9.14 -3.16
CA SER A 17 11.17 8.14 -4.18
C SER A 17 10.11 7.14 -3.70
N TYR A 18 10.17 6.74 -2.42
CA TYR A 18 9.25 5.77 -1.85
C TYR A 18 7.83 6.33 -1.70
N LEU A 19 7.69 7.53 -1.13
CA LEU A 19 6.38 8.11 -0.87
C LEU A 19 5.68 8.68 -2.12
N LYS A 20 6.43 9.05 -3.17
CA LYS A 20 5.86 9.55 -4.43
C LYS A 20 5.45 8.44 -5.39
N ALA A 21 5.95 7.23 -5.22
CA ALA A 21 5.64 6.12 -6.11
C ALA A 21 4.14 5.77 -6.03
N GLU A 22 3.47 5.76 -7.17
CA GLU A 22 2.03 5.46 -7.27
C GLU A 22 1.70 4.05 -6.79
N TRP A 23 2.55 3.07 -7.10
CA TRP A 23 2.38 1.68 -6.64
C TRP A 23 2.51 1.51 -5.12
N HIS A 24 3.06 2.50 -4.40
CA HIS A 24 3.08 2.52 -2.94
C HIS A 24 1.85 3.21 -2.32
N LEU A 25 0.89 3.66 -3.13
CA LEU A 25 -0.35 4.24 -2.60
C LEU A 25 -1.07 3.25 -1.68
N SER A 26 -1.14 1.98 -2.08
CA SER A 26 -1.75 0.91 -1.26
C SER A 26 -1.09 0.75 0.11
N TYR A 27 0.22 0.94 0.21
CA TYR A 27 0.94 0.88 1.50
C TYR A 27 0.59 2.07 2.40
N LYS A 28 0.43 3.27 1.83
CA LYS A 28 -0.02 4.45 2.59
C LYS A 28 -1.44 4.25 3.12
N LEU A 29 -2.35 3.79 2.27
CA LEU A 29 -3.72 3.46 2.68
C LEU A 29 -3.75 2.38 3.78
N GLN A 30 -2.93 1.34 3.65
CA GLN A 30 -2.78 0.30 4.65
C GLN A 30 -2.35 0.87 6.00
N MET A 31 -1.36 1.75 6.01
CA MET A 31 -0.86 2.38 7.24
C MET A 31 -1.92 3.27 7.90
N ASP A 32 -2.65 4.06 7.11
CA ASP A 32 -3.76 4.88 7.59
C ASP A 32 -4.84 4.02 8.26
N ILE A 33 -5.21 2.90 7.62
CA ILE A 33 -6.20 1.96 8.12
C ILE A 33 -5.71 1.29 9.42
N TYR A 34 -4.46 0.88 9.51
CA TYR A 34 -3.90 0.28 10.72
C TYR A 34 -3.99 1.25 11.91
N VAL A 35 -3.59 2.50 11.72
CA VAL A 35 -3.68 3.51 12.77
C VAL A 35 -5.14 3.79 13.14
N TYR A 36 -6.04 3.87 12.16
CA TYR A 36 -7.46 4.05 12.40
C TYR A 36 -8.04 2.93 13.27
N ILE A 37 -7.78 1.66 12.92
CA ILE A 37 -8.26 0.49 13.67
C ILE A 37 -7.71 0.50 15.10
N LEU A 38 -6.40 0.70 15.26
CA LEU A 38 -5.78 0.74 16.58
C LEU A 38 -6.38 1.83 17.47
N ARG A 39 -6.67 3.02 16.92
CA ARG A 39 -7.33 4.09 17.64
C ARG A 39 -8.77 3.74 18.04
N LYS A 40 -9.52 3.07 17.14
CA LYS A 40 -10.86 2.55 17.47
C LYS A 40 -10.83 1.48 18.56
N MET A 41 -9.72 0.77 18.70
CA MET A 41 -9.45 -0.17 19.80
C MET A 41 -8.93 0.52 21.07
N ASN A 42 -8.99 1.86 21.16
CA ASN A 42 -8.54 2.69 22.27
C ASN A 42 -7.02 2.70 22.54
N PHE A 43 -6.20 2.30 21.55
CA PHE A 43 -4.76 2.52 21.66
C PHE A 43 -4.40 3.98 21.37
N LYS A 44 -3.46 4.51 22.16
CA LYS A 44 -2.86 5.82 21.89
C LYS A 44 -1.80 5.65 20.80
N VAL A 45 -2.10 6.06 19.57
CA VAL A 45 -1.23 5.91 18.42
C VAL A 45 -0.85 7.27 17.85
N SER A 46 0.47 7.47 17.66
CA SER A 46 1.04 8.67 17.04
C SER A 46 0.62 8.78 15.56
N ASP A 47 0.52 10.02 15.04
CA ASP A 47 0.40 10.29 13.61
C ASP A 47 1.67 9.97 12.83
N ARG A 48 2.82 9.93 13.53
CA ARG A 48 4.10 9.56 12.91
C ARG A 48 4.26 8.05 12.93
N THR A 49 4.36 7.48 11.74
CA THR A 49 4.56 6.05 11.50
C THR A 49 5.77 5.86 10.60
N PHE A 50 6.18 4.63 10.38
CA PHE A 50 7.37 4.34 9.57
C PHE A 50 7.17 3.10 8.73
N PHE A 51 7.65 3.14 7.47
CA PHE A 51 7.94 1.94 6.71
C PHE A 51 9.40 1.55 6.93
N TYR A 52 9.63 0.34 7.38
CA TYR A 52 10.98 -0.24 7.48
C TYR A 52 11.23 -1.05 6.22
N VAL A 53 11.92 -0.43 5.26
CA VAL A 53 12.10 -0.99 3.92
C VAL A 53 13.43 -1.72 3.85
N CYS A 54 13.37 -3.02 3.57
CA CYS A 54 14.54 -3.86 3.31
C CYS A 54 14.66 -4.07 1.79
N ASN A 55 15.67 -3.46 1.18
CA ASN A 55 15.94 -3.59 -0.25
C ASN A 55 17.05 -4.60 -0.49
N GLY A 56 16.72 -5.73 -1.13
CA GLY A 56 17.71 -6.73 -1.51
C GLY A 56 18.60 -6.25 -2.66
N GLU A 57 19.90 -6.42 -2.52
CA GLU A 57 20.88 -6.05 -3.54
C GLU A 57 20.83 -7.02 -4.72
N LYS A 58 20.59 -6.49 -5.93
CA LYS A 58 20.56 -7.24 -7.20
C LYS A 58 21.87 -7.19 -7.97
N THR A 59 22.76 -6.27 -7.61
CA THR A 59 23.93 -5.91 -8.43
C THR A 59 25.14 -6.80 -8.20
N ASN A 60 25.03 -7.76 -7.29
CA ASN A 60 26.10 -8.73 -7.05
C ASN A 60 26.25 -9.67 -8.24
N ASN A 61 27.44 -9.76 -8.81
CA ASN A 61 27.75 -10.57 -9.99
C ASN A 61 27.58 -12.08 -9.78
N LYS A 62 27.47 -12.53 -8.53
CA LYS A 62 27.30 -13.95 -8.17
C LYS A 62 26.34 -14.08 -6.99
N PHE A 63 25.47 -15.07 -7.07
CA PHE A 63 24.73 -15.55 -5.91
C PHE A 63 25.67 -16.47 -5.11
N ASP A 64 26.04 -16.04 -3.92
CA ASP A 64 26.92 -16.77 -2.99
C ASP A 64 26.14 -17.26 -1.77
N ASN A 65 25.00 -17.88 -2.00
CA ASN A 65 24.08 -18.42 -0.99
C ASN A 65 23.62 -17.40 0.08
N LYS A 66 23.76 -16.11 -0.21
CA LYS A 66 23.33 -15.02 0.66
C LYS A 66 22.80 -13.86 -0.17
N ILE A 67 21.88 -13.10 0.43
CA ILE A 67 21.36 -11.85 -0.12
C ILE A 67 21.67 -10.74 0.88
N ASP A 68 22.37 -9.73 0.42
CA ASP A 68 22.63 -8.54 1.22
C ASP A 68 21.43 -7.57 1.11
N PHE A 69 21.03 -6.98 2.23
CA PHE A 69 19.92 -6.03 2.29
C PHE A 69 20.41 -4.66 2.75
N LYS A 70 19.96 -3.64 2.05
CA LYS A 70 20.05 -2.26 2.51
C LYS A 70 18.73 -1.85 3.13
N THR A 71 18.77 -1.42 4.38
CA THR A 71 17.56 -1.02 5.11
C THR A 71 17.42 0.50 5.13
N THR A 72 16.18 0.97 5.00
CA THR A 72 15.85 2.39 5.06
C THR A 72 14.57 2.59 5.87
N LEU A 73 14.60 3.50 6.84
CA LEU A 73 13.42 3.89 7.60
C LEU A 73 12.76 5.11 6.95
N ILE A 74 11.55 4.93 6.45
CA ILE A 74 10.77 5.95 5.74
C ILE A 74 9.71 6.49 6.68
N PRO A 75 9.82 7.73 7.18
CA PRO A 75 8.77 8.34 7.99
C PRO A 75 7.55 8.66 7.13
N TYR A 76 6.37 8.33 7.67
CA TYR A 76 5.09 8.63 7.06
C TYR A 76 4.15 9.25 8.09
N ARG A 77 3.48 10.33 7.73
CA ARG A 77 2.44 10.93 8.55
C ARG A 77 1.08 10.46 8.06
N VAL A 78 0.37 9.73 8.90
CA VAL A 78 -0.93 9.15 8.56
C VAL A 78 -2.01 10.21 8.45
N ASN A 79 -2.96 9.94 7.57
CA ASN A 79 -4.20 10.69 7.45
C ASN A 79 -5.39 9.73 7.53
N THR A 80 -6.07 9.68 8.67
CA THR A 80 -7.22 8.79 8.88
C THR A 80 -8.56 9.46 8.57
N GLY A 81 -8.57 10.75 8.24
CA GLY A 81 -9.80 11.55 8.08
C GLY A 81 -10.67 11.17 6.88
N TRP A 82 -10.14 10.45 5.91
CA TRP A 82 -10.86 9.99 4.73
C TRP A 82 -11.62 8.67 4.94
N ILE A 83 -11.25 7.88 5.96
CA ILE A 83 -11.66 6.47 6.08
C ILE A 83 -13.17 6.33 6.30
N GLU A 84 -13.73 7.02 7.28
CA GLU A 84 -15.16 6.89 7.61
C GLU A 84 -16.05 7.23 6.42
N LYS A 85 -15.74 8.34 5.71
CA LYS A 85 -16.47 8.73 4.50
C LYS A 85 -16.41 7.63 3.43
N LYS A 86 -15.21 7.05 3.21
CA LYS A 86 -15.04 5.96 2.24
C LYS A 86 -15.76 4.69 2.63
N LEU A 87 -15.86 4.37 3.91
CA LEU A 87 -16.65 3.22 4.37
C LEU A 87 -18.14 3.40 4.08
N VAL A 88 -18.66 4.61 4.27
CA VAL A 88 -20.07 4.93 3.91
C VAL A 88 -20.27 4.81 2.40
N GLU A 89 -19.41 5.44 1.58
CA GLU A 89 -19.47 5.34 0.12
C GLU A 89 -19.42 3.88 -0.37
N MET A 90 -18.56 3.05 0.22
CA MET A 90 -18.48 1.62 -0.11
C MET A 90 -19.77 0.88 0.24
N LYS A 91 -20.37 1.18 1.41
CA LYS A 91 -21.64 0.59 1.80
C LYS A 91 -22.76 0.99 0.85
N ASP A 92 -22.81 2.26 0.45
CA ASP A 92 -23.81 2.75 -0.50
C ASP A 92 -23.69 2.04 -1.85
N ILE A 93 -22.46 1.83 -2.34
CA ILE A 93 -22.21 1.07 -3.57
C ILE A 93 -22.67 -0.39 -3.44
N LEU A 94 -22.43 -1.04 -2.30
CA LEU A 94 -22.85 -2.42 -2.05
C LEU A 94 -24.37 -2.58 -1.99
N ASN A 95 -25.12 -1.49 -1.72
CA ASN A 95 -26.57 -1.48 -1.66
C ASN A 95 -27.23 -1.09 -3.01
N LEU A 96 -26.47 -0.86 -4.07
CA LEU A 96 -27.00 -0.62 -5.41
C LEU A 96 -27.59 -1.90 -5.99
N ASP A 97 -28.72 -1.78 -6.69
CA ASP A 97 -29.36 -2.89 -7.41
C ASP A 97 -28.48 -3.36 -8.60
N GLU A 98 -27.72 -2.43 -9.18
CA GLU A 98 -26.79 -2.71 -10.28
C GLU A 98 -25.36 -2.29 -9.90
N PRO A 99 -24.36 -3.04 -10.36
CA PRO A 99 -22.96 -2.68 -10.10
C PRO A 99 -22.60 -1.35 -10.79
N PRO A 100 -21.69 -0.55 -10.18
CA PRO A 100 -21.24 0.69 -10.80
C PRO A 100 -20.54 0.46 -12.12
N LYS A 101 -20.51 1.50 -12.97
CA LYS A 101 -19.78 1.42 -14.25
C LYS A 101 -18.32 1.08 -14.03
N ILE A 102 -17.82 0.21 -14.89
CA ILE A 102 -16.42 -0.23 -14.89
C ILE A 102 -15.51 0.96 -15.19
N GLU A 103 -14.50 1.15 -14.33
CA GLU A 103 -13.43 2.10 -14.60
C GLU A 103 -12.54 1.58 -15.74
N LYS A 104 -12.31 2.41 -16.78
CA LYS A 104 -11.56 2.03 -17.99
C LYS A 104 -10.14 1.53 -17.71
N THR A 105 -9.54 1.98 -16.63
CA THR A 105 -8.18 1.63 -16.20
C THR A 105 -8.14 0.41 -15.27
N CYS A 106 -9.30 -0.20 -14.96
CA CYS A 106 -9.38 -1.33 -14.05
C CYS A 106 -8.98 -2.64 -14.75
N GLU A 107 -7.75 -3.09 -14.55
CA GLU A 107 -7.22 -4.34 -15.11
C GLU A 107 -8.04 -5.58 -14.69
N LYS A 108 -8.50 -5.63 -13.43
CA LYS A 108 -9.35 -6.72 -12.92
C LYS A 108 -10.69 -6.77 -13.63
N CYS A 109 -11.30 -5.61 -13.89
CA CYS A 109 -12.55 -5.52 -14.61
C CYS A 109 -12.38 -5.95 -16.09
N ALA A 110 -11.30 -5.53 -16.73
CA ALA A 110 -10.95 -5.93 -18.08
C ALA A 110 -10.75 -7.46 -18.20
N TYR A 111 -10.10 -8.06 -17.20
CA TYR A 111 -9.93 -9.52 -17.13
C TYR A 111 -11.29 -10.25 -17.00
N LEU A 112 -12.17 -9.78 -16.12
CA LEU A 112 -13.50 -10.39 -15.92
C LEU A 112 -14.37 -10.26 -17.18
N GLU A 113 -14.33 -9.12 -17.86
CA GLU A 113 -15.06 -8.94 -19.14
C GLU A 113 -14.49 -9.79 -20.26
N GLY A 114 -13.16 -9.91 -20.33
CA GLY A 114 -12.50 -10.81 -21.29
C GLY A 114 -12.90 -12.28 -21.08
N GLY A 115 -13.02 -12.72 -19.82
CA GLY A 115 -13.44 -14.08 -19.48
C GLY A 115 -14.90 -14.41 -19.79
N LYS A 116 -15.79 -13.40 -19.90
CA LYS A 116 -17.19 -13.60 -20.31
C LYS A 116 -17.37 -13.94 -21.80
N LYS A 117 -16.29 -13.83 -22.58
CA LYS A 117 -16.31 -14.12 -24.02
C LYS A 117 -15.96 -15.59 -24.35
N PHE A 118 -15.66 -16.37 -23.35
CA PHE A 118 -15.45 -17.81 -23.39
C PHE A 118 -16.55 -18.55 -22.64
#